data_efe8e422e57882a560291a1a281ce93f
#
_entry.id   efe8e422e57882a560291a1a281ce93f
#
_cell.length_a   1.000
_cell.length_b   1.000
_cell.length_c   1.000
_cell.angle_alpha   90.00
_cell.angle_beta   90.00
_cell.angle_gamma   90.00
#
_symmetry.space_group_name_H-M   'P 1'
#
loop_
_entity.id
_entity.type
_entity.pdbx_description
1 polymer ?
#
loop_
_entity_poly.entity_id
_entity_poly.type
_entity_poly.pdbx_seq_one_letter_code
_entity_poly.pdbx_strand_id
1 'polypeptide(L)'
;PNLGLVLSYSVPRVATPGVGGTAPETVNSPTQGNGLFNGSNTLFSQLTLKPSDNLKLGLAYARTYNSTGTGVSGNNGTNFANNPFSSAAGAGNRPTTADHYSLLASTNLSPNLILSGWGGYTQARRQDAAGKADIWEYALTLAAKDFGGKGNTLGFVAGMQPKLTSNSGDTAARVDAVSGLNFEAFYKYKVSDNLSITPGL
;
A
#
# COMPACT_ATOMS: atom_id res chain seq x y z
N PRO A 1 -5.29 -18.02 19.55
CA PRO A 1 -5.34 -16.67 20.11
C PRO A 1 -6.18 -15.77 19.21
N ASN A 2 -7.02 -14.92 19.85
CA ASN A 2 -7.90 -14.00 19.13
C ASN A 2 -7.20 -12.67 18.76
N LEU A 3 -5.92 -12.55 19.09
CA LEU A 3 -5.08 -11.39 18.90
C LEU A 3 -3.77 -11.80 18.23
N GLY A 4 -3.37 -11.07 17.20
CA GLY A 4 -2.09 -11.23 16.50
C GLY A 4 -1.40 -9.88 16.35
N LEU A 5 -0.09 -9.85 16.54
CA LEU A 5 0.76 -8.68 16.30
C LEU A 5 1.87 -9.06 15.32
N VAL A 6 2.07 -8.23 14.32
CA VAL A 6 3.20 -8.29 13.38
C VAL A 6 3.98 -7.00 13.51
N LEU A 7 5.31 -7.13 13.60
CA LEU A 7 6.25 -6.01 13.53
C LEU A 7 7.31 -6.35 12.49
N SER A 8 7.66 -5.40 11.63
CA SER A 8 8.75 -5.56 10.69
C SER A 8 9.48 -4.25 10.45
N TYR A 9 10.77 -4.38 10.12
CA TYR A 9 11.59 -3.29 9.65
C TYR A 9 12.23 -3.72 8.35
N SER A 10 12.09 -2.93 7.30
CA SER A 10 12.64 -3.23 5.99
C SER A 10 13.41 -2.05 5.42
N VAL A 11 14.40 -2.36 4.61
CA VAL A 11 15.26 -1.41 3.89
C VAL A 11 15.45 -1.89 2.46
N PRO A 12 15.60 -0.98 1.49
CA PRO A 12 15.86 -1.37 0.12
C PRO A 12 17.24 -2.05 -0.01
N ARG A 13 17.33 -3.10 -0.80
CA ARG A 13 18.57 -3.74 -1.22
C ARG A 13 19.57 -4.12 -0.12
N VAL A 14 19.28 -5.18 0.60
CA VAL A 14 20.15 -5.73 1.64
C VAL A 14 21.38 -6.45 1.08
N ALA A 15 21.40 -6.91 -0.18
CA ALA A 15 22.26 -7.97 -0.62
C ALA A 15 23.30 -7.64 -1.72
N THR A 16 23.42 -6.41 -2.17
CA THR A 16 24.45 -6.07 -3.18
C THR A 16 25.60 -5.34 -2.49
N PRO A 17 26.79 -5.97 -2.32
CA PRO A 17 27.97 -5.25 -1.90
C PRO A 17 28.20 -4.09 -2.86
N GLY A 18 28.38 -2.89 -2.33
CA GLY A 18 28.58 -1.71 -3.15
C GLY A 18 29.82 -1.83 -4.01
N VAL A 19 29.65 -2.11 -5.28
CA VAL A 19 30.63 -1.80 -6.29
C VAL A 19 30.48 -0.30 -6.54
N GLY A 20 31.53 0.46 -6.31
CA GLY A 20 31.51 1.91 -6.38
C GLY A 20 30.80 2.43 -7.61
N GLY A 21 29.85 3.31 -7.42
CA GLY A 21 29.12 4.01 -8.46
C GLY A 21 27.62 3.78 -8.43
N THR A 22 26.90 4.83 -8.25
CA THR A 22 25.50 5.09 -8.70
C THR A 22 24.38 4.10 -8.34
N ALA A 23 24.57 3.08 -7.54
CA ALA A 23 23.46 2.32 -7.00
C ALA A 23 22.83 3.11 -5.85
N PRO A 24 21.61 3.63 -6.00
CA PRO A 24 20.96 4.34 -4.91
C PRO A 24 20.70 3.37 -3.76
N GLU A 25 21.09 3.78 -2.55
CA GLU A 25 20.61 3.24 -1.29
C GLU A 25 20.90 1.75 -1.06
N THR A 26 22.13 1.45 -0.67
CA THR A 26 22.47 0.12 -0.16
C THR A 26 22.74 0.20 1.33
N VAL A 27 22.29 -0.82 2.09
CA VAL A 27 22.48 -0.92 3.54
C VAL A 27 23.94 -0.87 3.94
N ASN A 28 24.83 -1.38 3.11
CA ASN A 28 26.27 -1.46 3.33
C ASN A 28 27.08 -0.35 2.65
N SER A 29 26.43 0.66 2.06
CA SER A 29 27.13 1.82 1.49
C SER A 29 27.54 2.79 2.59
N PRO A 30 28.79 3.24 2.64
CA PRO A 30 29.25 4.24 3.62
C PRO A 30 28.89 5.68 3.22
N THR A 31 28.23 5.88 2.08
CA THR A 31 27.85 7.21 1.61
C THR A 31 26.69 7.78 2.41
N GLN A 32 26.67 9.11 2.56
CA GLN A 32 25.62 9.81 3.28
C GLN A 32 24.24 9.51 2.66
N GLY A 33 23.24 9.27 3.51
CA GLY A 33 21.88 8.93 3.07
C GLY A 33 21.65 7.44 2.79
N ASN A 34 22.65 6.60 3.04
CA ASN A 34 22.60 5.15 2.91
C ASN A 34 22.73 4.46 4.27
N GLY A 35 22.59 3.15 4.29
CA GLY A 35 22.73 2.35 5.49
C GLY A 35 21.40 1.99 6.14
N LEU A 36 21.48 1.18 7.19
CA LEU A 36 20.34 0.57 7.84
C LEU A 36 19.31 1.58 8.37
N PHE A 37 19.78 2.74 8.86
CA PHE A 37 18.93 3.74 9.51
C PHE A 37 18.94 5.11 8.81
N ASN A 38 19.86 5.35 7.89
CA ASN A 38 20.02 6.64 7.22
C ASN A 38 19.51 6.65 5.78
N GLY A 39 19.31 5.47 5.19
CA GLY A 39 18.68 5.30 3.88
C GLY A 39 17.18 5.16 3.98
N SER A 40 16.54 4.97 2.83
CA SER A 40 15.10 4.65 2.78
C SER A 40 14.80 3.43 3.64
N ASN A 41 13.74 3.50 4.41
CA ASN A 41 13.33 2.42 5.31
C ASN A 41 11.84 2.43 5.57
N THR A 42 11.33 1.32 6.07
CA THR A 42 9.94 1.16 6.48
C THR A 42 9.87 0.41 7.80
N LEU A 43 9.26 1.03 8.79
CA LEU A 43 8.78 0.37 10.00
C LEU A 43 7.30 0.05 9.80
N PHE A 44 6.91 -1.19 9.98
CA PHE A 44 5.53 -1.65 9.83
C PHE A 44 5.07 -2.36 11.09
N SER A 45 3.82 -2.13 11.48
CA SER A 45 3.13 -2.85 12.53
C SER A 45 1.69 -3.14 12.13
N GLN A 46 1.19 -4.32 12.50
CA GLN A 46 -0.21 -4.68 12.30
C GLN A 46 -0.73 -5.42 13.51
N LEU A 47 -1.86 -4.96 14.03
CA LEU A 47 -2.65 -5.61 15.05
C LEU A 47 -3.85 -6.28 14.38
N THR A 48 -4.04 -7.56 14.61
CA THR A 48 -5.18 -8.33 14.13
C THR A 48 -6.00 -8.82 15.31
N LEU A 49 -7.30 -8.57 15.27
CA LEU A 49 -8.27 -9.02 16.27
C LEU A 49 -9.32 -9.91 15.60
N LYS A 50 -9.66 -11.01 16.24
CA LYS A 50 -10.75 -11.91 15.86
C LYS A 50 -11.81 -11.91 16.95
N PRO A 51 -12.77 -10.96 16.94
CA PRO A 51 -13.80 -10.85 17.99
C PRO A 51 -14.76 -12.04 17.98
N SER A 52 -14.98 -12.65 16.81
CA SER A 52 -15.81 -13.84 16.63
C SER A 52 -15.25 -14.71 15.50
N ASP A 53 -15.84 -15.90 15.31
CA ASP A 53 -15.42 -16.78 14.21
C ASP A 53 -15.71 -16.20 12.83
N ASN A 54 -16.67 -15.30 12.74
CA ASN A 54 -17.09 -14.68 11.49
C ASN A 54 -16.47 -13.31 11.22
N LEU A 55 -15.83 -12.67 12.22
CA LEU A 55 -15.31 -11.32 12.10
C LEU A 55 -13.82 -11.26 12.39
N LYS A 56 -13.06 -10.65 11.49
CA LYS A 56 -11.65 -10.28 11.67
C LYS A 56 -11.50 -8.79 11.44
N LEU A 57 -10.75 -8.14 12.32
CA LEU A 57 -10.41 -6.72 12.23
C LEU A 57 -8.89 -6.59 12.22
N GLY A 58 -8.39 -5.56 11.53
CA GLY A 58 -6.99 -5.24 11.48
C GLY A 58 -6.76 -3.73 11.57
N LEU A 59 -5.76 -3.33 12.35
CA LEU A 59 -5.19 -2.01 12.35
C LEU A 59 -3.75 -2.13 11.88
N ALA A 60 -3.39 -1.42 10.83
CA ALA A 60 -2.02 -1.37 10.36
C ALA A 60 -1.48 0.07 10.42
N TYR A 61 -0.22 0.18 10.80
CA TYR A 61 0.55 1.40 10.77
C TYR A 61 1.89 1.13 10.10
N ALA A 62 2.27 1.98 9.18
CA ALA A 62 3.62 2.00 8.66
C ALA A 62 4.19 3.41 8.69
N ARG A 63 5.48 3.51 9.02
CA ARG A 63 6.26 4.72 8.84
C ARG A 63 7.35 4.45 7.83
N THR A 64 7.33 5.22 6.74
CA THR A 64 8.33 5.13 5.69
C THR A 64 9.19 6.39 5.67
N TYR A 65 10.47 6.23 5.45
CA TYR A 65 11.34 7.28 4.96
C TYR A 65 11.78 6.92 3.56
N ASN A 66 11.67 7.86 2.65
CA ASN A 66 12.07 7.70 1.26
C ASN A 66 12.99 8.85 0.89
N SER A 67 14.27 8.57 0.69
CA SER A 67 15.31 9.57 0.44
C SER A 67 15.14 10.24 -0.93
N THR A 68 14.51 9.57 -1.88
CA THR A 68 14.23 10.09 -3.21
C THR A 68 12.83 10.70 -3.34
N GLY A 69 11.94 10.42 -2.37
CA GLY A 69 10.56 10.92 -2.35
C GLY A 69 9.66 10.37 -3.44
N THR A 70 10.03 9.24 -4.04
CA THR A 70 9.22 8.51 -5.03
C THR A 70 8.56 7.28 -4.43
N GLY A 71 7.42 6.88 -4.98
CA GLY A 71 6.75 5.65 -4.55
C GLY A 71 6.18 5.74 -3.13
N VAL A 72 5.75 6.92 -2.69
CA VAL A 72 5.17 7.15 -1.36
C VAL A 72 4.00 6.21 -1.10
N SER A 73 3.19 5.89 -2.11
CA SER A 73 2.08 4.93 -2.02
C SER A 73 2.47 3.51 -2.48
N GLY A 74 3.75 3.15 -2.41
CA GLY A 74 4.23 1.83 -2.83
C GLY A 74 4.14 1.58 -4.34
N ASN A 75 4.19 2.62 -5.15
CA ASN A 75 3.98 2.63 -6.60
C ASN A 75 2.56 2.20 -7.04
N ASN A 76 1.60 2.19 -6.12
CA ASN A 76 0.18 2.02 -6.41
C ASN A 76 -0.50 3.39 -6.52
N GLY A 77 -1.67 3.42 -7.18
CA GLY A 77 -2.47 4.64 -7.27
C GLY A 77 -1.96 5.66 -8.28
N THR A 78 -2.31 6.91 -8.03
CA THR A 78 -2.00 8.00 -8.95
C THR A 78 -0.53 8.40 -8.91
N ASN A 79 -0.08 9.06 -9.98
CA ASN A 79 1.28 9.60 -10.01
C ASN A 79 1.48 10.65 -8.91
N PHE A 80 0.46 11.46 -8.61
CA PHE A 80 0.55 12.46 -7.56
C PHE A 80 0.61 11.84 -6.16
N ALA A 81 -0.12 10.75 -5.92
CA ALA A 81 -0.02 10.01 -4.66
C ALA A 81 1.37 9.39 -4.45
N ASN A 82 2.01 8.93 -5.53
CA ASN A 82 3.37 8.38 -5.46
C ASN A 82 4.47 9.45 -5.37
N ASN A 83 4.23 10.63 -5.93
CA ASN A 83 5.23 11.70 -6.04
C ASN A 83 4.65 13.04 -5.60
N PRO A 84 4.15 13.18 -4.36
CA PRO A 84 3.37 14.35 -3.94
C PRO A 84 4.18 15.65 -3.99
N PHE A 85 5.49 15.59 -3.85
CA PHE A 85 6.37 16.74 -3.78
C PHE A 85 7.30 16.87 -4.99
N SER A 86 7.05 16.12 -6.08
CA SER A 86 7.81 16.30 -7.31
C SER A 86 7.42 17.62 -7.97
N SER A 87 8.39 18.41 -8.42
CA SER A 87 8.06 19.61 -9.19
C SER A 87 7.64 19.25 -10.61
N ALA A 88 6.69 20.02 -11.18
CA ALA A 88 6.29 19.91 -12.58
C ALA A 88 7.46 20.17 -13.56
N ALA A 89 8.53 20.80 -13.10
CA ALA A 89 9.68 21.21 -13.90
C ALA A 89 10.84 20.19 -13.88
N GLY A 90 10.64 18.94 -13.41
CA GLY A 90 11.71 17.94 -13.37
C GLY A 90 12.79 18.20 -12.32
N ALA A 91 12.61 19.17 -11.43
CA ALA A 91 13.45 19.30 -10.24
C ALA A 91 13.15 18.13 -9.33
N GLY A 92 14.14 17.32 -9.06
CA GLY A 92 14.11 15.98 -8.46
C GLY A 92 13.15 15.80 -7.28
N ASN A 93 12.81 14.58 -7.08
CA ASN A 93 12.00 14.13 -5.94
C ASN A 93 12.62 14.56 -4.62
N ARG A 94 11.78 14.83 -3.63
CA ARG A 94 12.21 15.39 -2.35
C ARG A 94 12.20 14.31 -1.26
N PRO A 95 13.22 14.24 -0.39
CA PRO A 95 13.18 13.30 0.74
C PRO A 95 11.86 13.43 1.50
N THR A 96 11.19 12.32 1.72
CA THR A 96 9.81 12.29 2.23
C THR A 96 9.69 11.24 3.33
N THR A 97 9.09 11.61 4.45
CA THR A 97 8.59 10.68 5.46
C THR A 97 7.09 10.57 5.32
N ALA A 98 6.55 9.36 5.39
CA ALA A 98 5.11 9.16 5.37
C ALA A 98 4.66 8.23 6.50
N ASP A 99 3.57 8.62 7.15
CA ASP A 99 2.85 7.82 8.14
C ASP A 99 1.59 7.27 7.48
N HIS A 100 1.46 5.94 7.43
CA HIS A 100 0.37 5.21 6.81
C HIS A 100 -0.48 4.54 7.88
N TYR A 101 -1.77 4.76 7.82
CA TYR A 101 -2.75 4.17 8.73
C TYR A 101 -3.78 3.39 7.91
N SER A 102 -4.09 2.17 8.31
CA SER A 102 -5.11 1.38 7.63
C SER A 102 -6.00 0.64 8.62
N LEU A 103 -7.29 0.67 8.34
CA LEU A 103 -8.29 -0.14 8.99
C LEU A 103 -8.76 -1.22 8.01
N LEU A 104 -8.75 -2.47 8.46
CA LEU A 104 -9.15 -3.62 7.68
C LEU A 104 -10.26 -4.38 8.40
N ALA A 105 -11.21 -4.90 7.64
CA ALA A 105 -12.26 -5.76 8.18
C ALA A 105 -12.57 -6.88 7.19
N SER A 106 -12.91 -8.05 7.72
CA SER A 106 -13.38 -9.19 6.94
C SER A 106 -14.41 -9.96 7.74
N THR A 107 -15.55 -10.24 7.13
CA THR A 107 -16.66 -10.97 7.76
C THR A 107 -17.22 -12.05 6.84
N ASN A 108 -17.56 -13.20 7.42
CA ASN A 108 -18.33 -14.24 6.73
C ASN A 108 -19.82 -13.89 6.85
N LEU A 109 -20.44 -13.45 5.76
CA LEU A 109 -21.89 -13.22 5.70
C LEU A 109 -22.67 -14.55 5.68
N SER A 110 -22.04 -15.60 5.11
CA SER A 110 -22.49 -16.98 5.14
C SER A 110 -21.26 -17.91 5.04
N PRO A 111 -21.40 -19.23 5.15
CA PRO A 111 -20.28 -20.16 4.98
C PRO A 111 -19.52 -19.99 3.66
N ASN A 112 -20.21 -19.54 2.62
CA ASN A 112 -19.63 -19.40 1.29
C ASN A 112 -19.52 -17.94 0.82
N LEU A 113 -19.98 -16.95 1.59
CA LEU A 113 -19.97 -15.55 1.20
C LEU A 113 -19.13 -14.71 2.18
N ILE A 114 -18.07 -14.11 1.69
CA ILE A 114 -17.14 -13.30 2.47
C ILE A 114 -17.18 -11.86 1.95
N LEU A 115 -17.40 -10.93 2.85
CA LEU A 115 -17.23 -9.49 2.63
C LEU A 115 -15.97 -9.03 3.34
N SER A 116 -15.10 -8.33 2.61
CA SER A 116 -13.91 -7.71 3.20
C SER A 116 -13.71 -6.30 2.66
N GLY A 117 -12.95 -5.50 3.38
CA GLY A 117 -12.61 -4.17 2.93
C GLY A 117 -11.51 -3.55 3.76
N TRP A 118 -10.96 -2.47 3.23
CA TRP A 118 -10.00 -1.63 3.95
C TRP A 118 -10.18 -0.16 3.58
N GLY A 119 -9.76 0.71 4.50
CA GLY A 119 -9.57 2.12 4.27
C GLY A 119 -8.18 2.53 4.75
N GLY A 120 -7.46 3.28 3.95
CA GLY A 120 -6.11 3.76 4.22
C GLY A 120 -6.03 5.28 4.15
N TYR A 121 -5.24 5.85 5.06
CA TYR A 121 -4.86 7.25 5.08
C TYR A 121 -3.36 7.36 5.23
N THR A 122 -2.74 8.15 4.38
CA THR A 122 -1.30 8.44 4.43
C THR A 122 -1.07 9.94 4.53
N GLN A 123 -0.27 10.34 5.53
CA GLN A 123 0.25 11.68 5.63
C GLN A 123 1.74 11.69 5.27
N ALA A 124 2.07 12.28 4.13
CA ALA A 124 3.45 12.50 3.72
C ALA A 124 3.95 13.88 4.14
N ARG A 125 5.24 13.99 4.48
CA ARG A 125 5.93 15.23 4.88
C ARG A 125 7.27 15.34 4.17
N ARG A 126 7.53 16.47 3.58
CA ARG A 126 8.85 16.82 3.05
C ARG A 126 9.87 16.92 4.19
N GLN A 127 11.12 16.51 3.92
CA GLN A 127 12.21 16.59 4.88
C GLN A 127 13.19 17.72 4.56
N ASP A 128 13.14 18.26 3.35
CA ASP A 128 14.01 19.37 2.89
C ASP A 128 13.36 20.76 3.05
N ALA A 129 12.05 20.82 3.25
CA ALA A 129 11.29 22.05 3.45
C ALA A 129 9.96 21.78 4.16
N ALA A 130 9.25 22.82 4.56
CA ALA A 130 7.88 22.68 5.03
C ALA A 130 6.97 22.17 3.92
N GLY A 131 6.13 21.19 4.23
CA GLY A 131 5.13 20.66 3.29
C GLY A 131 4.56 19.34 3.75
N LYS A 132 3.24 19.19 3.52
CA LYS A 132 2.45 17.99 3.83
C LYS A 132 1.58 17.63 2.65
N ALA A 133 1.30 16.34 2.54
CA ALA A 133 0.37 15.81 1.55
C ALA A 133 -0.46 14.68 2.19
N ASP A 134 -1.75 14.66 1.89
CA ASP A 134 -2.70 13.68 2.40
C ASP A 134 -3.18 12.80 1.23
N ILE A 135 -3.11 11.48 1.45
CA ILE A 135 -3.45 10.47 0.46
C ILE A 135 -4.48 9.54 1.09
N TRP A 136 -5.53 9.21 0.34
CA TRP A 136 -6.59 8.29 0.76
C TRP A 136 -6.76 7.16 -0.23
N GLU A 137 -7.13 6.00 0.30
CA GLU A 137 -7.51 4.82 -0.47
C GLU A 137 -8.57 4.00 0.27
N TYR A 138 -9.37 3.25 -0.46
CA TYR A 138 -10.27 2.26 0.14
C TYR A 138 -10.70 1.22 -0.90
N ALA A 139 -11.06 0.04 -0.43
CA ALA A 139 -11.74 -0.94 -1.26
C ALA A 139 -12.67 -1.84 -0.45
N LEU A 140 -13.67 -2.36 -1.15
CA LEU A 140 -14.55 -3.43 -0.70
C LEU A 140 -14.41 -4.62 -1.64
N THR A 141 -14.43 -5.82 -1.08
CA THR A 141 -14.37 -7.07 -1.83
C THR A 141 -15.48 -8.00 -1.39
N LEU A 142 -16.10 -8.68 -2.34
CA LEU A 142 -17.08 -9.72 -2.09
C LEU A 142 -16.60 -11.00 -2.77
N ALA A 143 -16.52 -12.10 -2.04
CA ALA A 143 -16.11 -13.38 -2.56
C ALA A 143 -17.16 -14.45 -2.25
N ALA A 144 -17.71 -15.09 -3.29
CA ALA A 144 -18.59 -16.24 -3.19
C ALA A 144 -17.81 -17.52 -3.51
N LYS A 145 -17.53 -18.31 -2.47
CA LYS A 145 -16.86 -19.61 -2.59
C LYS A 145 -17.87 -20.67 -3.08
N ASP A 146 -17.35 -21.66 -3.79
CA ASP A 146 -18.12 -22.78 -4.37
C ASP A 146 -19.25 -22.32 -5.29
N PHE A 147 -19.14 -21.14 -5.88
CA PHE A 147 -20.12 -20.60 -6.82
C PHE A 147 -20.07 -21.38 -8.14
N GLY A 148 -21.18 -22.03 -8.48
CA GLY A 148 -21.29 -22.86 -9.68
C GLY A 148 -20.51 -24.18 -9.63
N GLY A 149 -19.89 -24.53 -8.49
CA GLY A 149 -19.18 -25.79 -8.30
C GLY A 149 -18.14 -25.73 -7.20
N LYS A 150 -17.88 -26.87 -6.55
CA LYS A 150 -16.94 -26.98 -5.43
C LYS A 150 -15.52 -26.55 -5.84
N GLY A 151 -14.96 -25.61 -5.08
CA GLY A 151 -13.62 -25.06 -5.31
C GLY A 151 -13.58 -23.87 -6.27
N ASN A 152 -14.68 -23.50 -6.90
CA ASN A 152 -14.79 -22.27 -7.68
C ASN A 152 -14.93 -21.03 -6.77
N THR A 153 -14.62 -19.86 -7.29
CA THR A 153 -14.83 -18.60 -6.55
C THR A 153 -15.22 -17.50 -7.52
N LEU A 154 -16.33 -16.84 -7.25
CA LEU A 154 -16.70 -15.59 -7.89
C LEU A 154 -16.29 -14.44 -6.96
N GLY A 155 -15.56 -13.46 -7.48
CA GLY A 155 -15.09 -12.31 -6.72
C GLY A 155 -15.39 -10.99 -7.39
N PHE A 156 -15.69 -9.98 -6.56
CA PHE A 156 -15.85 -8.59 -6.96
C PHE A 156 -14.99 -7.72 -6.08
N VAL A 157 -14.38 -6.70 -6.68
CA VAL A 157 -13.63 -5.64 -6.00
C VAL A 157 -14.14 -4.30 -6.49
N ALA A 158 -14.38 -3.40 -5.56
CA ALA A 158 -14.72 -2.01 -5.86
C ALA A 158 -13.96 -1.09 -4.91
N GLY A 159 -13.30 -0.05 -5.43
CA GLY A 159 -12.54 0.84 -4.57
C GLY A 159 -11.89 1.99 -5.30
N MET A 160 -11.27 2.84 -4.51
CA MET A 160 -10.46 3.97 -4.95
C MET A 160 -8.99 3.68 -4.63
N GLN A 161 -8.16 3.68 -5.66
CA GLN A 161 -6.71 3.58 -5.51
C GLN A 161 -6.15 4.78 -4.73
N PRO A 162 -4.93 4.71 -4.19
CA PRO A 162 -4.28 5.83 -3.53
C PRO A 162 -4.37 7.11 -4.36
N LYS A 163 -4.96 8.14 -3.75
CA LYS A 163 -5.28 9.42 -4.36
C LYS A 163 -4.76 10.56 -3.49
N LEU A 164 -4.07 11.53 -4.09
CA LEU A 164 -3.64 12.74 -3.41
C LEU A 164 -4.80 13.72 -3.27
N THR A 165 -5.20 14.01 -2.04
CA THR A 165 -6.36 14.86 -1.74
C THR A 165 -6.00 16.24 -1.21
N SER A 166 -4.80 16.40 -0.64
CA SER A 166 -4.27 17.66 -0.11
C SER A 166 -2.76 17.72 -0.32
N ASN A 167 -2.24 18.90 -0.64
CA ASN A 167 -0.81 19.12 -0.82
C ASN A 167 -0.44 20.57 -0.53
N SER A 168 0.34 20.80 0.51
CA SER A 168 0.92 22.11 0.87
C SER A 168 2.42 22.22 0.62
N GLY A 169 3.04 21.15 0.16
CA GLY A 169 4.49 21.06 -0.07
C GLY A 169 4.94 21.30 -1.49
N ASP A 170 4.01 21.64 -2.37
CA ASP A 170 4.26 21.97 -3.77
C ASP A 170 3.71 23.37 -4.06
N THR A 171 4.50 24.20 -4.74
CA THR A 171 4.09 25.56 -5.14
C THR A 171 2.84 25.58 -6.04
N ALA A 172 2.62 24.50 -6.78
CA ALA A 172 1.42 24.34 -7.62
C ALA A 172 0.23 23.74 -6.86
N ALA A 173 0.40 23.35 -5.59
CA ALA A 173 -0.63 22.70 -4.74
C ALA A 173 -1.39 21.57 -5.48
N ARG A 174 -0.67 20.77 -6.27
CA ARG A 174 -1.28 19.74 -7.13
C ARG A 174 -1.95 18.67 -6.30
N VAL A 175 -3.18 18.36 -6.66
CA VAL A 175 -3.99 17.26 -6.13
C VAL A 175 -4.67 16.53 -7.28
N ASP A 176 -5.13 15.32 -7.02
CA ASP A 176 -5.94 14.59 -7.99
C ASP A 176 -7.36 15.17 -8.03
N ALA A 177 -7.73 15.74 -9.17
CA ALA A 177 -8.99 16.47 -9.33
C ALA A 177 -10.24 15.59 -9.17
N VAL A 178 -10.14 14.30 -9.60
CA VAL A 178 -11.27 13.35 -9.57
C VAL A 178 -10.86 12.05 -8.90
N SER A 179 -11.84 11.32 -8.33
CA SER A 179 -11.62 9.99 -7.79
C SER A 179 -11.84 8.97 -8.89
N GLY A 180 -10.78 8.24 -9.25
CA GLY A 180 -10.89 7.04 -10.07
C GLY A 180 -11.44 5.90 -9.22
N LEU A 181 -12.62 5.38 -9.58
CA LEU A 181 -13.14 4.16 -9.00
C LEU A 181 -12.75 2.97 -9.90
N ASN A 182 -12.18 1.96 -9.28
CA ASN A 182 -11.85 0.70 -9.93
C ASN A 182 -12.91 -0.32 -9.57
N PHE A 183 -13.36 -1.07 -10.59
CA PHE A 183 -14.25 -2.21 -10.42
C PHE A 183 -13.62 -3.39 -11.12
N GLU A 184 -13.51 -4.48 -10.39
CA GLU A 184 -13.00 -5.74 -10.92
C GLU A 184 -13.98 -6.85 -10.59
N ALA A 185 -14.17 -7.79 -11.54
CA ALA A 185 -14.86 -9.05 -11.33
C ALA A 185 -13.97 -10.17 -11.84
N PHE A 186 -13.90 -11.27 -11.09
CA PHE A 186 -13.16 -12.44 -11.53
C PHE A 186 -13.92 -13.72 -11.17
N TYR A 187 -13.71 -14.74 -11.97
CA TYR A 187 -14.23 -16.06 -11.70
C TYR A 187 -13.10 -17.09 -11.74
N LYS A 188 -12.73 -17.62 -10.58
CA LYS A 188 -11.79 -18.72 -10.47
C LYS A 188 -12.52 -20.04 -10.70
N TYR A 189 -12.24 -20.69 -11.81
CA TYR A 189 -12.74 -22.02 -12.13
C TYR A 189 -11.70 -23.08 -11.77
N LYS A 190 -12.06 -24.00 -10.88
CA LYS A 190 -11.22 -25.13 -10.50
C LYS A 190 -11.41 -26.25 -11.52
N VAL A 191 -10.42 -26.50 -12.38
CA VAL A 191 -10.43 -27.56 -13.36
C VAL A 191 -10.05 -28.91 -12.72
N SER A 192 -9.06 -28.89 -11.81
CA SER A 192 -8.58 -30.06 -11.06
C SER A 192 -7.98 -29.61 -9.74
N ASP A 193 -7.46 -30.53 -8.92
CA ASP A 193 -6.77 -30.18 -7.67
C ASP A 193 -5.49 -29.34 -7.91
N ASN A 194 -4.90 -29.46 -9.08
CA ASN A 194 -3.63 -28.79 -9.41
C ASN A 194 -3.77 -27.69 -10.48
N LEU A 195 -4.97 -27.49 -11.05
CA LEU A 195 -5.19 -26.53 -12.12
C LEU A 195 -6.44 -25.70 -11.87
N SER A 196 -6.29 -24.37 -11.95
CA SER A 196 -7.42 -23.43 -11.99
C SER A 196 -7.22 -22.39 -13.08
N ILE A 197 -8.31 -21.89 -13.65
CA ILE A 197 -8.34 -20.81 -14.63
C ILE A 197 -9.11 -19.65 -14.01
N THR A 198 -8.57 -18.43 -14.11
CA THR A 198 -9.19 -17.25 -13.50
C THR A 198 -9.30 -16.14 -14.54
N PRO A 199 -10.38 -16.11 -15.35
CA PRO A 199 -10.74 -14.92 -16.12
C PRO A 199 -11.16 -13.78 -15.20
N GLY A 200 -10.83 -12.56 -15.58
CA GLY A 200 -11.18 -11.33 -14.88
C GLY A 200 -11.42 -10.17 -15.86
N LEU A 201 -12.19 -9.19 -15.41
CA LEU A 201 -12.52 -7.95 -16.09
C LEU A 201 -12.13 -6.77 -15.20
#